data_b95698db4002078a530e06d7e50afd7b
#
_entry.id   b95698db4002078a530e06d7e50afd7b
#
_cell.length_a   1.000
_cell.length_b   1.000
_cell.length_c   1.000
_cell.angle_alpha   90.00
_cell.angle_beta   90.00
_cell.angle_gamma   90.00
#
_symmetry.space_group_name_H-M   'P 1'
#
loop_
_entity.id
_entity.type
_entity.pdbx_description
1 polymer ?
#
loop_
_entity_poly.entity_id
_entity_poly.type
_entity_poly.pdbx_seq_one_letter_code
_entity_poly.pdbx_strand_id
1 'polypeptide(L)'
;MSPKLFDHYRKKEEVTIGKHLLIECKGRQAFLKEKELRALMEGAAVVAGATVLSHHFHSFGEGCGLTGVLVLSHSHMTVHQWPEKGYAAFDVFMCGDAQPELSAKYIAESFSDSIVEVRSLDRCLPFES
;
A
#
# COMPACT_ATOMS: atom_id res chain seq x y z
N MET A 1 -26.86 4.96 -1.59
CA MET A 1 -26.38 6.31 -1.30
C MET A 1 -27.21 7.34 -2.04
N SER A 2 -27.56 8.42 -1.37
CA SER A 2 -28.40 9.46 -1.97
C SER A 2 -27.65 10.21 -3.06
N PRO A 3 -28.26 10.44 -4.23
CA PRO A 3 -27.64 11.27 -5.27
C PRO A 3 -27.22 12.66 -4.76
N LYS A 4 -27.99 13.22 -3.84
CA LYS A 4 -27.69 14.55 -3.28
C LYS A 4 -26.36 14.59 -2.55
N LEU A 5 -25.94 13.50 -1.94
CA LEU A 5 -24.66 13.43 -1.27
C LEU A 5 -23.51 13.63 -2.25
N PHE A 6 -23.64 13.06 -3.44
CA PHE A 6 -22.63 13.19 -4.47
C PHE A 6 -22.65 14.54 -5.17
N ASP A 7 -23.76 15.28 -5.12
CA ASP A 7 -23.84 16.59 -5.74
C ASP A 7 -22.87 17.58 -5.12
N HIS A 8 -22.39 17.30 -3.90
CA HIS A 8 -21.38 18.14 -3.25
C HIS A 8 -19.98 17.82 -3.74
N TYR A 9 -19.79 16.69 -4.43
CA TYR A 9 -18.49 16.26 -4.90
C TYR A 9 -18.41 16.51 -6.41
N ARG A 10 -17.78 17.60 -6.76
CA ARG A 10 -17.66 17.96 -8.18
C ARG A 10 -16.31 17.58 -8.73
N LYS A 11 -16.34 17.01 -9.93
CA LYS A 11 -15.11 16.82 -10.69
C LYS A 11 -14.89 18.06 -11.54
N LYS A 12 -13.77 18.69 -11.27
CA LYS A 12 -13.27 19.77 -12.10
C LYS A 12 -11.93 19.32 -12.68
N GLU A 13 -11.11 20.29 -13.09
CA GLU A 13 -9.75 19.96 -13.46
C GLU A 13 -9.11 19.22 -12.28
N GLU A 14 -8.69 18.00 -12.56
CA GLU A 14 -8.12 17.15 -11.52
C GLU A 14 -6.65 17.48 -11.33
N VAL A 15 -6.31 17.92 -10.13
CA VAL A 15 -4.92 18.06 -9.73
C VAL A 15 -4.57 16.85 -8.89
N THR A 16 -3.72 15.99 -9.41
CA THR A 16 -3.28 14.80 -8.71
C THR A 16 -2.38 15.19 -7.56
N ILE A 17 -2.77 14.78 -6.35
CA ILE A 17 -1.98 14.99 -5.13
C ILE A 17 -1.08 13.81 -4.88
N GLY A 18 -1.55 12.62 -5.16
CA GLY A 18 -0.79 11.40 -4.97
C GLY A 18 -1.45 10.21 -5.61
N LYS A 19 -0.74 9.10 -5.59
CA LYS A 19 -1.24 7.83 -6.12
C LYS A 19 -1.38 6.83 -5.00
N HIS A 20 -2.47 6.09 -5.04
CA HIS A 20 -2.77 5.06 -4.06
C HIS A 20 -2.85 3.72 -4.80
N LEU A 21 -1.91 2.83 -4.52
CA LEU A 21 -1.86 1.52 -5.14
C LEU A 21 -2.38 0.49 -4.17
N LEU A 22 -3.26 -0.38 -4.68
CA LEU A 22 -3.75 -1.54 -3.97
C LEU A 22 -3.06 -2.76 -4.56
N ILE A 23 -2.34 -3.51 -3.74
CA ILE A 23 -1.47 -4.59 -4.19
C ILE A 23 -1.94 -5.87 -3.52
N GLU A 24 -2.50 -6.77 -4.34
CA GLU A 24 -3.01 -8.05 -3.86
C GLU A 24 -1.98 -9.12 -4.19
N CYS A 25 -1.49 -9.80 -3.16
CA CYS A 25 -0.47 -10.83 -3.33
C CYS A 25 -1.00 -12.20 -2.92
N LYS A 26 -0.81 -13.18 -3.77
CA LYS A 26 -1.03 -14.57 -3.41
C LYS A 26 0.32 -15.29 -3.48
N GLY A 27 0.86 -15.62 -2.32
CA GLY A 27 2.19 -16.22 -2.25
C GLY A 27 2.85 -16.01 -0.90
N ARG A 28 4.18 -16.03 -0.90
CA ARG A 28 4.97 -16.00 0.31
C ARG A 28 4.81 -14.75 1.15
N GLN A 29 4.40 -13.66 0.54
CA GLN A 29 4.14 -12.41 1.27
C GLN A 29 3.12 -12.61 2.40
N ALA A 30 2.23 -13.60 2.26
CA ALA A 30 1.20 -13.90 3.27
C ALA A 30 1.75 -14.62 4.50
N PHE A 31 2.98 -15.13 4.43
CA PHE A 31 3.54 -15.98 5.47
C PHE A 31 4.77 -15.38 6.15
N LEU A 32 5.20 -14.21 5.74
CA LEU A 32 6.38 -13.57 6.32
C LEU A 32 6.11 -13.18 7.77
N LYS A 33 7.11 -13.38 8.62
CA LYS A 33 7.07 -12.91 9.99
C LYS A 33 7.38 -11.42 10.03
N GLU A 34 7.14 -10.81 11.17
CA GLU A 34 7.23 -9.35 11.31
C GLU A 34 8.55 -8.78 10.77
N LYS A 35 9.68 -9.36 11.17
CA LYS A 35 10.99 -8.85 10.75
C LYS A 35 11.15 -8.85 9.24
N GLU A 36 10.75 -9.93 8.60
CA GLU A 36 10.87 -10.10 7.15
C GLU A 36 9.86 -9.22 6.40
N LEU A 37 8.64 -9.14 6.93
CA LEU A 37 7.59 -8.33 6.33
C LEU A 37 7.97 -6.85 6.41
N ARG A 38 8.47 -6.43 7.55
CA ARG A 38 8.93 -5.05 7.72
C ARG A 38 10.09 -4.73 6.77
N ALA A 39 11.04 -5.64 6.64
CA ALA A 39 12.17 -5.45 5.72
C ALA A 39 11.70 -5.32 4.28
N LEU A 40 10.72 -6.14 3.88
CA LEU A 40 10.14 -6.06 2.54
C LEU A 40 9.50 -4.69 2.30
N MET A 41 8.70 -4.23 3.26
CA MET A 41 8.01 -2.96 3.14
C MET A 41 8.98 -1.77 3.18
N GLU A 42 9.98 -1.83 4.04
CA GLU A 42 10.99 -0.77 4.12
C GLU A 42 11.78 -0.68 2.81
N GLY A 43 12.16 -1.83 2.24
CA GLY A 43 12.82 -1.86 0.94
C GLY A 43 11.93 -1.28 -0.16
N ALA A 44 10.66 -1.62 -0.14
CA ALA A 44 9.70 -1.09 -1.11
C ALA A 44 9.55 0.43 -0.99
N ALA A 45 9.58 0.96 0.23
CA ALA A 45 9.51 2.41 0.44
C ALA A 45 10.76 3.11 -0.08
N VAL A 46 11.93 2.55 0.21
CA VAL A 46 13.21 3.14 -0.17
C VAL A 46 13.35 3.22 -1.70
N VAL A 47 13.01 2.15 -2.42
CA VAL A 47 13.13 2.16 -3.89
C VAL A 47 12.17 3.17 -4.53
N ALA A 48 11.09 3.50 -3.86
CA ALA A 48 10.13 4.49 -4.34
C ALA A 48 10.57 5.93 -4.03
N GLY A 49 11.64 6.10 -3.27
CA GLY A 49 12.13 7.42 -2.88
C GLY A 49 11.48 7.97 -1.63
N ALA A 50 10.81 7.15 -0.85
CA ALA A 50 10.19 7.56 0.40
C ALA A 50 11.09 7.25 1.59
N THR A 51 10.96 8.05 2.65
CA THR A 51 11.68 7.84 3.90
C THR A 51 10.72 7.28 4.94
N VAL A 52 11.11 6.20 5.59
CA VAL A 52 10.32 5.61 6.67
C VAL A 52 10.53 6.42 7.94
N LEU A 53 9.45 6.96 8.49
CA LEU A 53 9.48 7.75 9.72
C LEU A 53 9.21 6.89 10.95
N SER A 54 8.27 5.97 10.85
CA SER A 54 7.93 5.07 11.95
C SER A 54 7.18 3.86 11.42
N HIS A 55 7.03 2.85 12.26
CA HIS A 55 6.29 1.65 11.90
C HIS A 55 5.53 1.13 13.10
N HIS A 56 4.49 0.35 12.82
CA HIS A 56 3.78 -0.39 13.85
C HIS A 56 3.26 -1.68 13.24
N PHE A 57 3.53 -2.81 13.89
CA PHE A 57 3.05 -4.12 13.47
C PHE A 57 2.33 -4.78 14.64
N HIS A 58 1.21 -5.40 14.33
CA HIS A 58 0.44 -6.15 15.30
C HIS A 58 0.30 -7.60 14.83
N SER A 59 0.69 -8.52 15.67
CA SER A 59 0.56 -9.95 15.40
C SER A 59 -0.74 -10.46 16.04
N PHE A 60 -1.48 -11.25 15.28
CA PHE A 60 -2.72 -11.89 15.77
C PHE A 60 -2.46 -13.27 16.36
N GLY A 61 -1.20 -13.62 16.51
CA GLY A 61 -0.79 -14.92 17.03
C GLY A 61 -0.05 -15.72 15.96
N GLU A 62 0.64 -16.76 16.39
CA GLU A 62 1.42 -17.59 15.50
C GLU A 62 0.51 -18.22 14.44
N GLY A 63 0.87 -18.06 13.17
CA GLY A 63 0.10 -18.57 12.05
C GLY A 63 -1.15 -17.78 11.71
N CYS A 64 -1.43 -16.68 12.42
CA CYS A 64 -2.67 -15.89 12.21
C CYS A 64 -2.46 -14.64 11.39
N GLY A 65 -1.22 -14.34 11.02
CA GLY A 65 -0.92 -13.17 10.21
C GLY A 65 -0.68 -11.91 11.03
N LEU A 66 -0.31 -10.87 10.32
CA LEU A 66 0.05 -9.58 10.88
C LEU A 66 -0.71 -8.47 10.17
N THR A 67 -0.94 -7.39 10.88
CA THR A 67 -1.30 -6.10 10.30
C THR A 67 -0.15 -5.16 10.56
N GLY A 68 0.27 -4.40 9.56
CA GLY A 68 1.38 -3.48 9.70
C GLY A 68 1.16 -2.17 8.97
N VAL A 69 1.82 -1.13 9.48
CA VAL A 69 1.82 0.18 8.87
C VAL A 69 3.21 0.78 8.93
N LEU A 70 3.61 1.41 7.83
CA LEU A 70 4.75 2.30 7.80
C LEU A 70 4.24 3.72 7.60
N VAL A 71 4.65 4.62 8.48
CA VAL A 71 4.44 6.05 8.28
C VAL A 71 5.63 6.57 7.49
N LEU A 72 5.36 7.19 6.36
CA LEU A 72 6.39 7.65 5.44
C LEU A 72 6.39 9.17 5.36
N SER A 73 7.55 9.72 4.98
CA SER A 73 7.62 11.16 4.69
C SER A 73 6.68 11.59 3.56
N HIS A 74 6.26 10.63 2.71
CA HIS A 74 5.40 10.89 1.56
C HIS A 74 4.09 10.11 1.64
N SER A 75 3.62 9.78 2.80
CA SER A 75 2.31 9.22 3.17
C SER A 75 2.42 7.91 3.94
N HIS A 76 2.04 6.75 3.37
CA HIS A 76 2.04 5.52 4.15
C HIS A 76 2.05 4.26 3.29
N MET A 77 2.39 3.14 3.94
CA MET A 77 2.17 1.79 3.43
C MET A 77 1.49 0.98 4.51
N THR A 78 0.57 0.11 4.14
CA THR A 78 -0.04 -0.83 5.07
C THR A 78 -0.02 -2.24 4.48
N VAL A 79 -0.19 -3.21 5.37
CA VAL A 79 -0.31 -4.62 5.00
C VAL A 79 -1.25 -5.34 5.93
N HIS A 80 -1.99 -6.29 5.37
CA HIS A 80 -2.79 -7.26 6.11
C HIS A 80 -2.49 -8.63 5.54
N GLN A 81 -2.28 -9.62 6.41
CA GLN A 81 -2.02 -10.99 5.99
C GLN A 81 -3.16 -11.91 6.38
N TRP A 82 -3.51 -12.80 5.46
CA TRP A 82 -4.42 -13.93 5.71
C TRP A 82 -3.69 -15.20 5.30
N PRO A 83 -2.84 -15.76 6.20
CA PRO A 83 -2.05 -16.95 5.86
C PRO A 83 -2.92 -18.14 5.44
N GLU A 84 -4.09 -18.29 6.07
CA GLU A 84 -5.02 -19.38 5.76
C GLU A 84 -5.52 -19.34 4.31
N LYS A 85 -5.42 -18.18 3.68
CA LYS A 85 -5.81 -17.99 2.27
C LYS A 85 -4.61 -17.79 1.36
N GLY A 86 -3.40 -17.78 1.93
CA GLY A 86 -2.20 -17.47 1.17
C GLY A 86 -2.20 -16.05 0.60
N TYR A 87 -2.90 -15.13 1.25
CA TYR A 87 -3.19 -13.82 0.71
C TYR A 87 -2.62 -12.72 1.61
N ALA A 88 -1.98 -11.74 0.99
CA ALA A 88 -1.54 -10.51 1.64
C ALA A 88 -2.02 -9.31 0.83
N ALA A 89 -2.64 -8.36 1.52
CA ALA A 89 -3.08 -7.11 0.90
C ALA A 89 -2.17 -5.99 1.37
N PHE A 90 -1.52 -5.34 0.42
CA PHE A 90 -0.76 -4.13 0.69
C PHE A 90 -1.48 -2.94 0.08
N ASP A 91 -1.32 -1.79 0.69
CA ASP A 91 -1.59 -0.56 -0.02
C ASP A 91 -0.44 0.41 0.20
N VAL A 92 -0.22 1.23 -0.82
CA VAL A 92 0.85 2.22 -0.83
C VAL A 92 0.23 3.52 -1.32
N PHE A 93 0.22 4.53 -0.46
CA PHE A 93 -0.21 5.85 -0.85
C PHE A 93 0.99 6.78 -0.74
N MET A 94 1.37 7.39 -1.86
CA MET A 94 2.50 8.29 -1.90
C MET A 94 2.17 9.55 -2.70
N CYS A 95 2.73 10.66 -2.26
CA CYS A 95 2.59 11.95 -2.92
C CYS A 95 3.97 12.52 -3.24
N GLY A 96 3.99 13.71 -3.86
CA GLY A 96 5.23 14.37 -4.22
C GLY A 96 6.01 13.62 -5.28
N ASP A 97 7.32 13.54 -5.10
CA ASP A 97 8.22 12.91 -6.06
C ASP A 97 8.38 11.40 -5.87
N ALA A 98 7.74 10.84 -4.85
CA ALA A 98 7.82 9.40 -4.62
C ALA A 98 7.07 8.64 -5.72
N GLN A 99 7.55 7.43 -6.03
CA GLN A 99 7.02 6.62 -7.13
C GLN A 99 6.48 5.30 -6.57
N PRO A 100 5.20 5.25 -6.19
CA PRO A 100 4.64 4.06 -5.58
C PRO A 100 4.65 2.83 -6.49
N GLU A 101 4.70 3.02 -7.81
CA GLU A 101 4.80 1.91 -8.75
C GLU A 101 6.06 1.08 -8.50
N LEU A 102 7.14 1.71 -8.06
CA LEU A 102 8.38 1.01 -7.74
C LEU A 102 8.22 0.16 -6.48
N SER A 103 7.42 0.61 -5.52
CA SER A 103 7.09 -0.20 -4.35
C SER A 103 6.33 -1.46 -4.76
N ALA A 104 5.33 -1.32 -5.62
CA ALA A 104 4.56 -2.47 -6.09
C ALA A 104 5.45 -3.47 -6.82
N LYS A 105 6.33 -2.98 -7.68
CA LYS A 105 7.27 -3.82 -8.40
C LYS A 105 8.21 -4.56 -7.45
N TYR A 106 8.73 -3.86 -6.46
CA TYR A 106 9.61 -4.46 -5.46
C TYR A 106 8.93 -5.60 -4.71
N ILE A 107 7.69 -5.37 -4.25
CA ILE A 107 6.92 -6.38 -3.54
C ILE A 107 6.62 -7.58 -4.45
N ALA A 108 6.24 -7.31 -5.69
CA ALA A 108 5.90 -8.38 -6.64
C ALA A 108 7.12 -9.23 -7.01
N GLU A 109 8.26 -8.60 -7.23
CA GLU A 109 9.46 -9.29 -7.70
C GLU A 109 10.27 -9.94 -6.58
N SER A 110 9.92 -9.70 -5.33
CA SER A 110 10.62 -10.29 -4.19
C SER A 110 10.45 -11.81 -4.12
N PHE A 111 9.38 -12.33 -4.68
CA PHE A 111 9.11 -13.77 -4.70
C PHE A 111 8.60 -14.17 -6.08
N SER A 112 9.41 -14.95 -6.79
CA SER A 112 9.17 -15.27 -8.20
C SER A 112 7.92 -16.11 -8.45
N ASP A 113 7.43 -16.81 -7.43
CA ASP A 113 6.27 -17.70 -7.55
C ASP A 113 4.98 -17.06 -7.04
N SER A 114 5.02 -15.79 -6.66
CA SER A 114 3.81 -15.11 -6.19
C SER A 114 3.01 -14.56 -7.37
N ILE A 115 1.69 -14.49 -7.17
CA ILE A 115 0.78 -13.86 -8.12
C ILE A 115 0.39 -12.53 -7.52
N VAL A 116 0.61 -11.45 -8.27
CA VAL A 116 0.38 -10.09 -7.76
C VAL A 116 -0.47 -9.31 -8.74
N GLU A 117 -1.54 -8.71 -8.23
CA GLU A 117 -2.38 -7.78 -8.98
C GLU A 117 -2.27 -6.41 -8.36
N VAL A 118 -2.15 -5.39 -9.20
CA VAL A 118 -2.00 -4.02 -8.75
C VAL A 118 -3.08 -3.15 -9.39
N ARG A 119 -3.77 -2.37 -8.56
CA ARG A 119 -4.69 -1.34 -9.01
C ARG A 119 -4.18 0.00 -8.54
N SER A 120 -4.25 1.00 -9.41
CA SER A 120 -3.77 2.34 -9.12
C SER A 120 -4.92 3.33 -9.14
N LEU A 121 -4.99 4.16 -8.11
CA LEU A 121 -5.98 5.22 -8.00
C LEU A 121 -5.26 6.55 -7.82
N ASP A 122 -5.66 7.53 -8.61
CA ASP A 122 -5.17 8.89 -8.42
C ASP A 122 -5.99 9.58 -7.33
N ARG A 123 -5.30 10.18 -6.36
CA ARG A 123 -5.94 10.98 -5.32
C ARG A 123 -5.80 12.44 -5.75
N CYS A 124 -6.91 13.05 -6.04
CA CYS A 124 -6.94 14.38 -6.64
C CYS A 124 -7.69 15.36 -5.76
N LEU A 125 -7.36 16.63 -5.90
CA LEU A 125 -8.15 17.69 -5.26
C LEU A 125 -9.52 17.74 -5.93
N PRO A 126 -10.62 17.57 -5.15
CA PRO A 126 -11.96 17.60 -5.71
C PRO A 126 -12.53 19.00 -5.83
N PHE A 127 -11.77 20.02 -5.44
CA PHE A 127 -12.24 21.39 -5.38
C PHE A 127 -11.39 22.30 -6.23
N GLU A 128 -11.97 23.41 -6.63
CA GLU A 128 -11.19 24.51 -7.15
C GLU A 128 -10.38 25.11 -6.00
N SER A 129 -9.11 25.33 -6.27
CA SER A 129 -8.25 26.04 -5.33
C SER A 129 -8.53 27.54 -5.38
#